data_89627acc3e79e8e63138f72cf865627f
#
_entry.id   89627acc3e79e8e63138f72cf865627f
#
_cell.length_a   1.000
_cell.length_b   1.000
_cell.length_c   1.000
_cell.angle_alpha   90.00
_cell.angle_beta   90.00
_cell.angle_gamma   90.00
#
_symmetry.space_group_name_H-M   'P 1'
#
loop_
_entity.id
_entity.type
_entity.pdbx_description
1 polymer ?
#
loop_
_entity_poly.entity_id
_entity_poly.type
_entity_poly.pdbx_seq_one_letter_code
_entity_poly.pdbx_strand_id
1 'polypeptide(L)'
;MNDTGILPAKLPAHPSDGRDQTRQSLRILYNPKMFSFLKKKPSGPGNDQTNTDKSGSSWFAQLKSGLARTGGQLNDLFGRGGKIDDDLYEELETILITSDVGMDATRSLLADLRHRVKEHRLIEASQLREALAHSLLKLLEPLAQPLQAPERAKVHKPLVVMMVGVNGAGKTTSIGKLAKYLQGQGLTVLLAAGDTFRAAAREQLMTWGERNDVTVIAQLGGDPAAVIYDAVQAAQARKIDVVLADTAGRLTTQAHLMEEIKKIKRVIAKVIPDAPHEVLLVLDANTGQNALSQVKAFDEALGVTGLILTKLDGTAKGGVIAAIAKAHPIPVRFIGVGEGLDDLRPFVAEDFVAALLGLDE
;
A
#
# COMPACT_ATOMS: atom_id res chain seq x y z
N MET A 1 -5.22 -47.16 72.06
CA MET A 1 -6.15 -45.97 72.14
C MET A 1 -5.81 -45.06 70.94
N ASN A 2 -6.80 -44.82 70.17
CA ASN A 2 -6.89 -43.97 68.98
C ASN A 2 -6.39 -44.60 67.64
N ASP A 3 -7.37 -45.24 67.10
CA ASP A 3 -7.52 -45.68 65.73
C ASP A 3 -7.87 -44.47 64.87
N THR A 4 -7.09 -44.21 63.81
CA THR A 4 -7.44 -43.23 62.78
C THR A 4 -7.34 -43.92 61.44
N GLY A 5 -8.49 -44.34 60.94
CA GLY A 5 -8.68 -44.92 59.64
C GLY A 5 -8.32 -43.97 58.50
N ILE A 6 -7.46 -44.42 57.59
CA ILE A 6 -7.15 -43.76 56.34
C ILE A 6 -8.04 -44.37 55.26
N LEU A 7 -8.95 -43.55 54.70
CA LEU A 7 -9.74 -43.85 53.52
C LEU A 7 -8.85 -43.78 52.26
N PRO A 8 -8.99 -44.68 51.28
CA PRO A 8 -8.22 -44.61 50.04
C PRO A 8 -8.73 -43.50 49.11
N ALA A 9 -7.78 -42.70 48.59
CA ALA A 9 -8.03 -41.69 47.62
C ALA A 9 -8.56 -42.25 46.28
N LYS A 10 -9.66 -41.69 45.81
CA LYS A 10 -10.19 -41.94 44.47
C LYS A 10 -9.21 -41.43 43.41
N LEU A 11 -8.83 -42.28 42.49
CA LEU A 11 -8.14 -41.95 41.23
C LEU A 11 -9.06 -41.08 40.35
N PRO A 12 -8.54 -40.02 39.72
CA PRO A 12 -9.30 -39.25 38.76
C PRO A 12 -9.49 -40.03 37.46
N ALA A 13 -10.68 -39.90 36.88
CA ALA A 13 -11.11 -40.53 35.66
C ALA A 13 -10.26 -40.04 34.45
N HIS A 14 -10.01 -40.96 33.51
CA HIS A 14 -9.38 -40.69 32.21
C HIS A 14 -10.04 -39.55 31.47
N PRO A 15 -9.27 -38.62 30.87
CA PRO A 15 -9.85 -37.62 29.99
C PRO A 15 -10.26 -38.27 28.67
N SER A 16 -11.54 -38.11 28.36
CA SER A 16 -12.17 -38.50 27.12
C SER A 16 -11.66 -37.64 25.97
N ASP A 17 -11.28 -38.34 24.94
CA ASP A 17 -11.40 -37.99 23.52
C ASP A 17 -10.77 -36.67 23.03
N GLY A 18 -9.48 -36.76 22.64
CA GLY A 18 -8.72 -35.69 21.94
C GLY A 18 -9.22 -35.33 20.53
N ARG A 19 -10.39 -35.87 20.11
CA ARG A 19 -10.95 -35.58 18.78
C ARG A 19 -11.80 -34.31 18.72
N ASP A 20 -12.25 -33.79 19.84
CA ASP A 20 -13.10 -32.58 19.86
C ASP A 20 -12.30 -31.28 19.95
N GLN A 21 -11.11 -31.30 20.54
CA GLN A 21 -10.24 -30.12 20.58
C GLN A 21 -9.61 -29.82 19.21
N THR A 22 -9.34 -30.85 18.40
CA THR A 22 -8.83 -30.71 17.04
C THR A 22 -9.89 -30.13 16.09
N ARG A 23 -11.17 -30.42 16.32
CA ARG A 23 -12.29 -29.88 15.53
C ARG A 23 -12.62 -28.42 15.89
N GLN A 24 -12.40 -27.99 17.13
CA GLN A 24 -12.57 -26.58 17.53
C GLN A 24 -11.40 -25.72 17.04
N SER A 25 -10.16 -26.21 17.07
CA SER A 25 -8.99 -25.51 16.52
C SER A 25 -9.07 -25.34 15.00
N LEU A 26 -9.62 -26.31 14.27
CA LEU A 26 -9.87 -26.23 12.83
C LEU A 26 -10.99 -25.22 12.45
N ARG A 27 -11.94 -24.97 13.36
CA ARG A 27 -13.00 -23.96 13.15
C ARG A 27 -12.52 -22.53 13.34
N ILE A 28 -11.41 -22.31 14.07
CA ILE A 28 -10.85 -20.97 14.29
C ILE A 28 -9.92 -20.56 13.13
N LEU A 29 -9.28 -21.52 12.45
CA LEU A 29 -8.37 -21.25 11.33
C LEU A 29 -9.07 -21.15 9.95
N TYR A 30 -10.26 -21.72 9.80
CA TYR A 30 -11.09 -21.58 8.62
C TYR A 30 -12.37 -20.83 8.99
N ASN A 31 -12.29 -19.51 9.04
CA ASN A 31 -13.46 -18.67 9.25
C ASN A 31 -14.03 -18.23 7.89
N PRO A 32 -15.07 -18.90 7.37
CA PRO A 32 -15.72 -18.49 6.12
C PRO A 32 -16.36 -17.11 6.21
N LYS A 33 -16.40 -16.50 7.38
CA LYS A 33 -16.85 -15.11 7.60
C LYS A 33 -15.76 -14.07 7.31
N MET A 34 -14.49 -14.46 7.13
CA MET A 34 -13.42 -13.53 6.77
C MET A 34 -13.57 -12.95 5.36
N PHE A 35 -14.31 -13.65 4.49
CA PHE A 35 -14.75 -13.17 3.19
C PHE A 35 -16.27 -12.92 3.11
N SER A 36 -16.95 -12.76 4.24
CA SER A 36 -18.40 -12.47 4.22
C SER A 36 -18.72 -11.10 3.62
N PHE A 37 -17.75 -10.19 3.56
CA PHE A 37 -17.86 -8.93 2.83
C PHE A 37 -17.91 -9.15 1.29
N LEU A 38 -17.36 -10.27 0.78
CA LEU A 38 -17.45 -10.67 -0.62
C LEU A 38 -18.82 -11.31 -1.00
N LYS A 39 -19.70 -11.55 -0.03
CA LYS A 39 -21.02 -12.20 -0.22
C LYS A 39 -22.20 -11.32 0.16
N LYS A 40 -22.11 -10.00 0.03
CA LYS A 40 -23.28 -9.14 0.27
C LYS A 40 -24.27 -9.29 -0.88
N LYS A 41 -25.39 -10.01 -0.61
CA LYS A 41 -26.57 -10.02 -1.49
C LYS A 41 -27.17 -8.60 -1.55
N PRO A 42 -27.70 -8.16 -2.72
CA PRO A 42 -28.40 -6.90 -2.81
C PRO A 42 -29.69 -6.98 -1.97
N SER A 43 -29.78 -6.17 -0.93
CA SER A 43 -31.03 -5.90 -0.22
C SER A 43 -31.82 -4.85 -1.00
N GLY A 44 -33.13 -5.07 -1.12
CA GLY A 44 -34.07 -4.30 -1.92
C GLY A 44 -34.21 -2.81 -1.54
N PRO A 45 -35.07 -2.05 -2.23
CA PRO A 45 -34.99 -0.61 -2.36
C PRO A 45 -35.39 0.12 -1.08
N GLY A 46 -34.43 0.76 -0.43
CA GLY A 46 -34.63 1.76 0.58
C GLY A 46 -33.94 3.03 0.13
N ASN A 47 -34.75 4.06 -0.12
CA ASN A 47 -34.33 5.41 -0.47
C ASN A 47 -33.53 6.02 0.68
N ASP A 48 -32.22 6.22 0.45
CA ASP A 48 -31.50 7.36 1.04
C ASP A 48 -30.26 7.66 0.21
N GLN A 49 -30.23 8.89 -0.33
CA GLN A 49 -29.18 9.40 -1.19
C GLN A 49 -27.99 9.84 -0.33
N THR A 50 -26.92 9.05 -0.33
CA THR A 50 -25.58 9.56 0.01
C THR A 50 -24.63 9.26 -1.16
N ASN A 51 -24.04 10.32 -1.70
CA ASN A 51 -23.19 10.37 -2.90
C ASN A 51 -21.83 9.65 -2.74
N THR A 52 -21.61 8.88 -1.68
CA THR A 52 -20.34 8.22 -1.36
C THR A 52 -20.16 6.85 -2.03
N ASP A 53 -21.23 6.14 -2.38
CA ASP A 53 -21.14 4.76 -2.89
C ASP A 53 -20.75 4.67 -4.38
N LYS A 54 -21.01 5.71 -5.19
CA LYS A 54 -20.70 5.68 -6.63
C LYS A 54 -19.20 5.86 -6.93
N SER A 55 -18.43 6.53 -6.07
CA SER A 55 -17.00 6.75 -6.28
C SER A 55 -16.14 5.53 -5.91
N GLY A 56 -16.58 4.72 -4.96
CA GLY A 56 -15.90 3.50 -4.53
C GLY A 56 -15.93 2.41 -5.60
N SER A 57 -17.10 2.14 -6.18
CA SER A 57 -17.25 1.11 -7.22
C SER A 57 -16.49 1.45 -8.52
N SER A 58 -16.42 2.74 -8.88
CA SER A 58 -15.66 3.21 -10.04
C SER A 58 -14.15 3.01 -9.86
N TRP A 59 -13.61 3.33 -8.67
CA TRP A 59 -12.19 3.21 -8.37
C TRP A 59 -11.72 1.75 -8.34
N PHE A 60 -12.48 0.86 -7.67
CA PHE A 60 -12.17 -0.57 -7.66
C PHE A 60 -12.22 -1.19 -9.05
N ALA A 61 -13.19 -0.78 -9.88
CA ALA A 61 -13.25 -1.20 -11.28
C ALA A 61 -12.01 -0.76 -12.08
N GLN A 62 -11.49 0.46 -11.84
CA GLN A 62 -10.25 0.94 -12.45
C GLN A 62 -9.04 0.12 -11.97
N LEU A 63 -8.92 -0.15 -10.67
CA LEU A 63 -7.86 -1.01 -10.13
C LEU A 63 -7.93 -2.42 -10.73
N LYS A 64 -9.12 -3.03 -10.78
CA LYS A 64 -9.35 -4.35 -11.39
C LYS A 64 -9.01 -4.33 -12.89
N SER A 65 -9.40 -3.28 -13.61
CA SER A 65 -9.04 -3.11 -15.02
C SER A 65 -7.53 -2.99 -15.23
N GLY A 66 -6.85 -2.23 -14.38
CA GLY A 66 -5.39 -2.09 -14.44
C GLY A 66 -4.65 -3.41 -14.18
N LEU A 67 -5.15 -4.23 -13.25
CA LEU A 67 -4.59 -5.54 -12.91
C LEU A 67 -5.15 -6.70 -13.75
N ALA A 68 -6.04 -6.41 -14.72
CA ALA A 68 -6.81 -7.43 -15.47
C ALA A 68 -5.92 -8.43 -16.21
N ARG A 69 -4.73 -8.03 -16.66
CA ARG A 69 -3.81 -8.95 -17.36
C ARG A 69 -3.32 -10.06 -16.44
N THR A 70 -2.85 -9.73 -15.25
CA THR A 70 -2.42 -10.72 -14.25
C THR A 70 -3.63 -11.49 -13.71
N GLY A 71 -4.70 -10.79 -13.38
CA GLY A 71 -5.95 -11.40 -12.89
C GLY A 71 -6.55 -12.35 -13.91
N GLY A 72 -6.54 -12.02 -15.21
CA GLY A 72 -7.00 -12.89 -16.27
C GLY A 72 -6.20 -14.19 -16.36
N GLN A 73 -4.88 -14.11 -16.36
CA GLN A 73 -4.02 -15.31 -16.38
C GLN A 73 -4.25 -16.22 -15.17
N LEU A 74 -4.40 -15.64 -13.98
CA LEU A 74 -4.71 -16.40 -12.77
C LEU A 74 -6.12 -17.01 -12.82
N ASN A 75 -7.11 -16.26 -13.33
CA ASN A 75 -8.47 -16.78 -13.52
C ASN A 75 -8.50 -17.93 -14.52
N ASP A 76 -7.79 -17.83 -15.63
CA ASP A 76 -7.68 -18.89 -16.63
C ASP A 76 -7.01 -20.13 -16.03
N LEU A 77 -5.94 -19.96 -15.24
CA LEU A 77 -5.25 -21.05 -14.57
C LEU A 77 -6.17 -21.82 -13.61
N PHE A 78 -6.83 -21.11 -12.70
CA PHE A 78 -7.70 -21.73 -11.70
C PHE A 78 -9.08 -22.11 -12.22
N GLY A 79 -9.56 -21.47 -13.30
CA GLY A 79 -10.86 -21.70 -13.92
C GLY A 79 -10.93 -22.95 -14.81
N ARG A 80 -9.80 -23.47 -15.27
CA ARG A 80 -9.76 -24.73 -16.05
C ARG A 80 -10.24 -25.94 -15.24
N GLY A 81 -10.30 -25.79 -13.90
CA GLY A 81 -10.58 -26.90 -13.02
C GLY A 81 -9.42 -27.88 -12.96
N GLY A 82 -9.61 -28.99 -12.25
CA GLY A 82 -8.59 -30.02 -12.14
C GLY A 82 -8.00 -30.13 -10.75
N LYS A 83 -7.11 -31.11 -10.60
CA LYS A 83 -6.40 -31.38 -9.35
C LYS A 83 -5.17 -30.48 -9.25
N ILE A 84 -4.76 -30.22 -8.01
CA ILE A 84 -3.50 -29.54 -7.72
C ILE A 84 -2.37 -30.54 -8.00
N ASP A 85 -1.59 -30.27 -9.03
CA ASP A 85 -0.42 -31.02 -9.47
C ASP A 85 0.81 -30.12 -9.64
N ASP A 86 1.93 -30.70 -10.04
CA ASP A 86 3.17 -29.93 -10.23
C ASP A 86 3.09 -28.99 -11.44
N ASP A 87 2.38 -29.37 -12.51
CA ASP A 87 2.18 -28.52 -13.69
C ASP A 87 1.45 -27.23 -13.32
N LEU A 88 0.41 -27.30 -12.46
CA LEU A 88 -0.30 -26.12 -11.96
C LEU A 88 0.62 -25.19 -11.17
N TYR A 89 1.56 -25.72 -10.39
CA TYR A 89 2.55 -24.92 -9.67
C TYR A 89 3.55 -24.26 -10.62
N GLU A 90 4.00 -24.93 -11.66
CA GLU A 90 4.92 -24.38 -12.66
C GLU A 90 4.27 -23.26 -13.49
N GLU A 91 2.99 -23.44 -13.89
CA GLU A 91 2.24 -22.38 -14.55
C GLU A 91 2.03 -21.18 -13.60
N LEU A 92 1.68 -21.40 -12.34
CA LEU A 92 1.51 -20.36 -11.32
C LEU A 92 2.82 -19.60 -11.09
N GLU A 93 3.95 -20.30 -10.97
CA GLU A 93 5.28 -19.69 -10.84
C GLU A 93 5.58 -18.76 -12.02
N THR A 94 5.31 -19.23 -13.24
CA THR A 94 5.50 -18.46 -14.47
C THR A 94 4.65 -17.18 -14.47
N ILE A 95 3.38 -17.27 -14.08
CA ILE A 95 2.48 -16.10 -13.99
C ILE A 95 3.00 -15.10 -12.95
N LEU A 96 3.37 -15.56 -11.77
CA LEU A 96 3.87 -14.69 -10.70
C LEU A 96 5.16 -13.96 -11.11
N ILE A 97 6.11 -14.65 -11.74
CA ILE A 97 7.36 -14.05 -12.21
C ILE A 97 7.10 -13.04 -13.33
N THR A 98 6.27 -13.38 -14.31
CA THR A 98 5.96 -12.49 -15.45
C THR A 98 5.12 -11.29 -15.04
N SER A 99 4.45 -11.34 -13.90
CA SER A 99 3.72 -10.23 -13.29
C SER A 99 4.57 -9.37 -12.34
N ASP A 100 5.89 -9.52 -12.36
CA ASP A 100 6.85 -8.77 -11.52
C ASP A 100 6.72 -9.01 -10.00
N VAL A 101 6.17 -10.14 -9.56
CA VAL A 101 6.16 -10.54 -8.13
C VAL A 101 7.60 -10.74 -7.61
N GLY A 102 8.55 -11.06 -8.50
CA GLY A 102 9.95 -11.29 -8.18
C GLY A 102 10.23 -12.69 -7.63
N MET A 103 11.46 -13.16 -7.82
CA MET A 103 11.83 -14.55 -7.49
C MET A 103 11.65 -14.91 -6.02
N ASP A 104 12.06 -14.01 -5.09
CA ASP A 104 12.04 -14.32 -3.66
C ASP A 104 10.62 -14.35 -3.10
N ALA A 105 9.76 -13.42 -3.54
CA ALA A 105 8.35 -13.42 -3.15
C ALA A 105 7.62 -14.62 -3.77
N THR A 106 7.87 -14.95 -5.04
CA THR A 106 7.29 -16.11 -5.73
C THR A 106 7.65 -17.41 -5.01
N ARG A 107 8.92 -17.64 -4.71
CA ARG A 107 9.36 -18.83 -3.94
C ARG A 107 8.69 -18.91 -2.57
N SER A 108 8.59 -17.78 -1.88
CA SER A 108 7.95 -17.72 -0.56
C SER A 108 6.46 -18.05 -0.64
N LEU A 109 5.74 -17.52 -1.64
CA LEU A 109 4.33 -17.80 -1.88
C LEU A 109 4.10 -19.27 -2.22
N LEU A 110 4.87 -19.82 -3.15
CA LEU A 110 4.75 -21.23 -3.55
C LEU A 110 5.06 -22.19 -2.39
N ALA A 111 6.05 -21.87 -1.56
CA ALA A 111 6.35 -22.66 -0.37
C ALA A 111 5.19 -22.64 0.64
N ASP A 112 4.60 -21.45 0.93
CA ASP A 112 3.43 -21.34 1.81
C ASP A 112 2.21 -22.05 1.21
N LEU A 113 1.99 -21.98 -0.10
CA LEU A 113 0.93 -22.71 -0.79
C LEU A 113 1.09 -24.22 -0.69
N ARG A 114 2.27 -24.76 -0.96
CA ARG A 114 2.54 -26.20 -0.84
C ARG A 114 2.32 -26.69 0.61
N HIS A 115 2.71 -25.87 1.60
CA HIS A 115 2.44 -26.17 3.01
C HIS A 115 0.94 -26.22 3.30
N ARG A 116 0.16 -25.20 2.87
CA ARG A 116 -1.30 -25.12 3.05
C ARG A 116 -2.04 -26.26 2.36
N VAL A 117 -1.66 -26.59 1.12
CA VAL A 117 -2.25 -27.71 0.38
C VAL A 117 -2.08 -29.01 1.16
N LYS A 118 -0.90 -29.28 1.72
CA LYS A 118 -0.63 -30.46 2.51
C LYS A 118 -1.37 -30.45 3.86
N GLU A 119 -1.37 -29.34 4.56
CA GLU A 119 -1.99 -29.16 5.87
C GLU A 119 -3.52 -29.29 5.79
N HIS A 120 -4.14 -28.62 4.83
CA HIS A 120 -5.60 -28.59 4.67
C HIS A 120 -6.13 -29.63 3.68
N ARG A 121 -5.26 -30.47 3.11
CA ARG A 121 -5.59 -31.53 2.14
C ARG A 121 -6.41 -30.98 0.96
N LEU A 122 -5.97 -29.83 0.42
CA LEU A 122 -6.63 -29.24 -0.74
C LEU A 122 -6.37 -30.12 -1.96
N ILE A 123 -7.39 -30.28 -2.82
CA ILE A 123 -7.35 -31.18 -3.98
C ILE A 123 -7.60 -30.40 -5.29
N GLU A 124 -8.44 -29.39 -5.24
CA GLU A 124 -8.92 -28.67 -6.44
C GLU A 124 -8.21 -27.33 -6.66
N ALA A 125 -7.98 -26.98 -7.90
CA ALA A 125 -7.35 -25.71 -8.31
C ALA A 125 -8.09 -24.47 -7.77
N SER A 126 -9.43 -24.52 -7.65
CA SER A 126 -10.24 -23.45 -7.06
C SER A 126 -9.85 -23.17 -5.59
N GLN A 127 -9.55 -24.20 -4.82
CA GLN A 127 -9.11 -24.09 -3.44
C GLN A 127 -7.69 -23.48 -3.34
N LEU A 128 -6.83 -23.75 -4.34
CA LEU A 128 -5.50 -23.13 -4.41
C LEU A 128 -5.58 -21.63 -4.63
N ARG A 129 -6.58 -21.13 -5.38
CA ARG A 129 -6.84 -19.69 -5.56
C ARG A 129 -7.12 -19.00 -4.24
N GLU A 130 -7.98 -19.58 -3.39
CA GLU A 130 -8.28 -19.05 -2.06
C GLU A 130 -7.03 -19.08 -1.15
N ALA A 131 -6.26 -20.16 -1.22
CA ALA A 131 -5.00 -20.27 -0.48
C ALA A 131 -4.00 -19.19 -0.93
N LEU A 132 -3.91 -18.89 -2.24
CA LEU A 132 -3.07 -17.83 -2.79
C LEU A 132 -3.52 -16.44 -2.28
N ALA A 133 -4.84 -16.19 -2.23
CA ALA A 133 -5.37 -14.94 -1.67
C ALA A 133 -4.90 -14.73 -0.22
N HIS A 134 -5.01 -15.76 0.61
CA HIS A 134 -4.52 -15.71 2.00
C HIS A 134 -3.01 -15.48 2.10
N SER A 135 -2.23 -16.15 1.27
CA SER A 135 -0.77 -16.01 1.29
C SER A 135 -0.34 -14.61 0.85
N LEU A 136 -1.01 -14.04 -0.16
CA LEU A 136 -0.79 -12.66 -0.61
C LEU A 136 -1.20 -11.66 0.47
N LEU A 137 -2.37 -11.80 1.09
CA LEU A 137 -2.80 -10.92 2.18
C LEU A 137 -1.79 -10.91 3.32
N LYS A 138 -1.36 -12.08 3.79
CA LYS A 138 -0.34 -12.21 4.83
C LYS A 138 0.99 -11.54 4.44
N LEU A 139 1.38 -11.63 3.16
CA LEU A 139 2.59 -10.98 2.66
C LEU A 139 2.45 -9.45 2.61
N LEU A 140 1.27 -8.94 2.27
CA LEU A 140 1.03 -7.51 2.07
C LEU A 140 0.56 -6.76 3.34
N GLU A 141 0.07 -7.47 4.36
CA GLU A 141 -0.41 -6.89 5.63
C GLU A 141 0.59 -5.90 6.27
N PRO A 142 1.90 -6.17 6.32
CA PRO A 142 2.86 -5.21 6.88
C PRO A 142 2.94 -3.87 6.12
N LEU A 143 2.53 -3.85 4.85
CA LEU A 143 2.51 -2.64 4.02
C LEU A 143 1.21 -1.83 4.17
N ALA A 144 0.12 -2.44 4.64
CA ALA A 144 -1.19 -1.82 4.74
C ALA A 144 -1.31 -0.92 5.99
N GLN A 145 -0.45 0.11 6.05
CA GLN A 145 -0.43 1.08 7.15
C GLN A 145 -0.82 2.46 6.63
N PRO A 146 -2.00 2.99 6.97
CA PRO A 146 -2.47 4.31 6.52
C PRO A 146 -1.62 5.44 7.10
N LEU A 147 -1.63 6.58 6.42
CA LEU A 147 -0.83 7.77 6.82
C LEU A 147 -1.29 8.39 8.15
N GLN A 148 -2.56 8.24 8.54
CA GLN A 148 -3.15 8.83 9.75
C GLN A 148 -2.89 10.34 9.87
N ALA A 149 -3.03 11.07 8.76
CA ALA A 149 -2.68 12.49 8.69
C ALA A 149 -3.43 13.37 9.71
N PRO A 150 -4.75 13.19 9.98
CA PRO A 150 -5.45 14.00 10.97
C PRO A 150 -4.90 13.86 12.38
N GLU A 151 -4.54 12.64 12.79
CA GLU A 151 -3.96 12.37 14.12
C GLU A 151 -2.56 12.96 14.24
N ARG A 152 -1.76 12.79 13.21
CA ARG A 152 -0.38 13.28 13.17
C ARG A 152 -0.32 14.80 13.07
N ALA A 153 -1.22 15.46 12.34
CA ALA A 153 -1.32 16.92 12.26
C ALA A 153 -1.75 17.56 13.58
N LYS A 154 -2.34 16.82 14.53
CA LYS A 154 -2.59 17.33 15.89
C LYS A 154 -1.29 17.43 16.71
N VAL A 155 -0.35 16.53 16.46
CA VAL A 155 0.95 16.48 17.16
C VAL A 155 1.99 17.38 16.47
N HIS A 156 2.06 17.33 15.15
CA HIS A 156 3.01 18.07 14.34
C HIS A 156 2.33 19.22 13.59
N LYS A 157 2.67 20.47 13.88
CA LYS A 157 2.06 21.66 13.27
C LYS A 157 3.13 22.59 12.66
N PRO A 158 3.30 22.51 11.32
CA PRO A 158 2.65 21.62 10.34
C PRO A 158 3.24 20.20 10.36
N LEU A 159 2.42 19.20 9.95
CA LEU A 159 2.92 17.91 9.50
C LEU A 159 3.65 18.13 8.16
N VAL A 160 4.96 17.91 8.13
CA VAL A 160 5.75 18.07 6.90
C VAL A 160 5.95 16.75 6.22
N VAL A 161 5.44 16.65 4.98
CA VAL A 161 5.55 15.50 4.09
C VAL A 161 6.45 15.84 2.93
N MET A 162 7.55 15.15 2.78
CA MET A 162 8.51 15.32 1.70
C MET A 162 8.29 14.24 0.64
N MET A 163 8.00 14.68 -0.60
CA MET A 163 7.74 13.79 -1.73
C MET A 163 9.00 13.58 -2.54
N VAL A 164 9.45 12.34 -2.68
CA VAL A 164 10.68 11.97 -3.41
C VAL A 164 10.40 10.91 -4.47
N GLY A 165 11.34 10.70 -5.40
CA GLY A 165 11.23 9.70 -6.46
C GLY A 165 11.75 10.22 -7.80
N VAL A 166 11.87 9.33 -8.79
CA VAL A 166 12.43 9.65 -10.11
C VAL A 166 11.51 10.55 -10.95
N ASN A 167 12.06 11.15 -11.99
CA ASN A 167 11.24 11.91 -12.97
C ASN A 167 10.23 10.99 -13.64
N GLY A 168 9.01 11.48 -13.85
CA GLY A 168 7.92 10.73 -14.48
C GLY A 168 7.20 9.73 -13.56
N ALA A 169 7.66 9.54 -12.32
CA ALA A 169 6.98 8.66 -11.37
C ALA A 169 5.61 9.20 -10.89
N GLY A 170 5.26 10.45 -11.18
CA GLY A 170 3.97 11.02 -10.82
C GLY A 170 3.96 11.85 -9.52
N LYS A 171 5.14 12.32 -9.03
CA LYS A 171 5.24 13.10 -7.78
C LYS A 171 4.30 14.31 -7.73
N THR A 172 4.45 15.24 -8.67
CA THR A 172 3.66 16.48 -8.71
C THR A 172 2.16 16.21 -8.82
N THR A 173 1.78 15.22 -9.63
CA THR A 173 0.39 14.75 -9.75
C THR A 173 -0.11 14.14 -8.43
N SER A 174 0.69 13.30 -7.77
CA SER A 174 0.33 12.71 -6.48
C SER A 174 0.18 13.76 -5.39
N ILE A 175 1.01 14.81 -5.39
CA ILE A 175 0.88 15.94 -4.46
C ILE A 175 -0.47 16.62 -4.62
N GLY A 176 -0.90 16.92 -5.87
CA GLY A 176 -2.19 17.55 -6.11
C GLY A 176 -3.37 16.71 -5.63
N LYS A 177 -3.34 15.41 -5.91
CA LYS A 177 -4.37 14.46 -5.44
C LYS A 177 -4.35 14.27 -3.93
N LEU A 178 -3.16 14.17 -3.34
CA LEU A 178 -2.99 14.04 -1.89
C LEU A 178 -3.49 15.30 -1.17
N ALA A 179 -3.23 16.48 -1.70
CA ALA A 179 -3.76 17.74 -1.17
C ALA A 179 -5.30 17.69 -1.10
N LYS A 180 -5.95 17.28 -2.20
CA LYS A 180 -7.41 17.11 -2.25
C LYS A 180 -7.92 16.10 -1.23
N TYR A 181 -7.24 14.96 -1.12
CA TYR A 181 -7.58 13.91 -0.13
C TYR A 181 -7.48 14.44 1.30
N LEU A 182 -6.41 15.18 1.63
CA LEU A 182 -6.22 15.75 2.98
C LEU A 182 -7.24 16.86 3.31
N GLN A 183 -7.59 17.70 2.33
CA GLN A 183 -8.68 18.67 2.48
C GLN A 183 -10.01 17.97 2.77
N GLY A 184 -10.28 16.84 2.10
CA GLY A 184 -11.46 16.02 2.37
C GLY A 184 -11.53 15.49 3.81
N GLN A 185 -10.39 15.42 4.50
CA GLN A 185 -10.28 15.09 5.93
C GLN A 185 -10.33 16.32 6.85
N GLY A 186 -10.62 17.51 6.32
CA GLY A 186 -10.72 18.76 7.06
C GLY A 186 -9.38 19.42 7.40
N LEU A 187 -8.27 19.01 6.75
CA LEU A 187 -6.94 19.59 6.97
C LEU A 187 -6.66 20.73 6.02
N THR A 188 -6.01 21.77 6.53
CA THR A 188 -5.44 22.84 5.71
C THR A 188 -4.08 22.43 5.15
N VAL A 189 -3.85 22.68 3.86
CA VAL A 189 -2.66 22.21 3.14
C VAL A 189 -1.92 23.38 2.52
N LEU A 190 -0.59 23.30 2.47
CA LEU A 190 0.29 24.22 1.74
C LEU A 190 1.24 23.39 0.87
N LEU A 191 1.46 23.81 -0.38
CA LEU A 191 2.38 23.17 -1.31
C LEU A 191 3.69 23.94 -1.41
N ALA A 192 4.82 23.23 -1.43
CA ALA A 192 6.14 23.80 -1.64
C ALA A 192 6.75 23.30 -2.94
N ALA A 193 7.02 24.20 -3.90
CA ALA A 193 7.56 23.88 -5.21
C ALA A 193 9.10 23.79 -5.18
N GLY A 194 9.63 22.69 -4.60
CA GLY A 194 11.07 22.45 -4.50
C GLY A 194 11.71 21.89 -5.78
N ASP A 195 10.96 21.52 -6.84
CA ASP A 195 11.54 21.24 -8.17
C ASP A 195 11.77 22.55 -8.95
N THR A 196 12.74 23.35 -8.48
CA THR A 196 13.03 24.68 -9.04
C THR A 196 13.73 24.66 -10.40
N PHE A 197 14.29 23.51 -10.79
CA PHE A 197 15.00 23.34 -12.07
C PHE A 197 14.07 23.12 -13.25
N ARG A 198 12.83 22.68 -13.00
CA ARG A 198 11.85 22.37 -14.04
C ARG A 198 10.69 23.36 -14.00
N ALA A 199 10.75 24.36 -14.89
CA ALA A 199 9.67 25.36 -15.00
C ALA A 199 8.28 24.72 -15.13
N ALA A 200 8.16 23.71 -16.01
CA ALA A 200 6.90 22.98 -16.21
C ALA A 200 6.40 22.25 -14.95
N ALA A 201 7.29 21.71 -14.10
CA ALA A 201 6.88 21.05 -12.85
C ALA A 201 6.31 22.06 -11.85
N ARG A 202 6.94 23.23 -11.75
CA ARG A 202 6.43 24.35 -10.94
C ARG A 202 5.06 24.81 -11.44
N GLU A 203 4.91 25.07 -12.75
CA GLU A 203 3.64 25.50 -13.35
C GLU A 203 2.56 24.45 -13.12
N GLN A 204 2.89 23.17 -13.25
CA GLN A 204 1.98 22.06 -12.94
C GLN A 204 1.55 22.09 -11.48
N LEU A 205 2.49 22.31 -10.53
CA LEU A 205 2.14 22.38 -9.11
C LEU A 205 1.27 23.59 -8.79
N MET A 206 1.52 24.75 -9.43
CA MET A 206 0.66 25.94 -9.32
C MET A 206 -0.76 25.64 -9.82
N THR A 207 -0.90 24.98 -10.98
CA THR A 207 -2.20 24.56 -11.50
C THR A 207 -2.94 23.62 -10.53
N TRP A 208 -2.22 22.71 -9.86
CA TRP A 208 -2.80 21.88 -8.82
C TRP A 208 -3.23 22.69 -7.59
N GLY A 209 -2.45 23.71 -7.22
CA GLY A 209 -2.81 24.64 -6.15
C GLY A 209 -4.11 25.39 -6.47
N GLU A 210 -4.22 25.95 -7.67
CA GLU A 210 -5.43 26.65 -8.15
C GLU A 210 -6.65 25.72 -8.16
N ARG A 211 -6.52 24.51 -8.71
CA ARG A 211 -7.62 23.52 -8.77
C ARG A 211 -8.15 23.11 -7.41
N ASN A 212 -7.29 23.07 -6.41
CA ASN A 212 -7.64 22.63 -5.05
C ASN A 212 -7.86 23.80 -4.08
N ASP A 213 -7.72 25.06 -4.54
CA ASP A 213 -7.70 26.24 -3.68
C ASP A 213 -6.67 26.12 -2.54
N VAL A 214 -5.43 25.73 -2.91
CA VAL A 214 -4.31 25.52 -1.98
C VAL A 214 -3.19 26.49 -2.30
N THR A 215 -2.67 27.17 -1.28
CA THR A 215 -1.51 28.06 -1.43
C THR A 215 -0.27 27.28 -1.86
N VAL A 216 0.43 27.76 -2.90
CA VAL A 216 1.70 27.25 -3.37
C VAL A 216 2.81 28.26 -3.09
N ILE A 217 3.87 27.87 -2.40
CA ILE A 217 5.11 28.65 -2.27
C ILE A 217 6.07 28.17 -3.36
N ALA A 218 6.42 29.11 -4.25
CA ALA A 218 7.28 28.85 -5.41
C ALA A 218 8.20 30.03 -5.68
N GLN A 219 9.42 29.75 -6.14
CA GLN A 219 10.38 30.76 -6.60
C GLN A 219 10.90 30.39 -7.99
N LEU A 220 11.23 31.40 -8.78
CA LEU A 220 11.88 31.24 -10.08
C LEU A 220 13.39 31.06 -9.88
N GLY A 221 13.95 29.88 -10.21
CA GLY A 221 15.39 29.65 -10.24
C GLY A 221 16.07 29.72 -8.86
N GLY A 222 15.31 29.52 -7.78
CA GLY A 222 15.84 29.51 -6.42
C GLY A 222 16.48 28.18 -6.01
N ASP A 223 17.19 28.20 -4.89
CA ASP A 223 17.65 26.96 -4.21
C ASP A 223 16.43 26.18 -3.72
N PRO A 224 16.24 24.92 -4.14
CA PRO A 224 15.16 24.05 -3.69
C PRO A 224 14.96 24.04 -2.16
N ALA A 225 16.08 24.01 -1.43
CA ALA A 225 16.07 23.99 0.03
C ALA A 225 15.53 25.31 0.62
N ALA A 226 15.82 26.46 -0.01
CA ALA A 226 15.32 27.77 0.45
C ALA A 226 13.81 27.87 0.24
N VAL A 227 13.30 27.44 -0.92
CA VAL A 227 11.84 27.44 -1.21
C VAL A 227 11.07 26.59 -0.19
N ILE A 228 11.58 25.40 0.12
CA ILE A 228 10.93 24.52 1.09
C ILE A 228 11.04 25.09 2.52
N TYR A 229 12.17 25.70 2.87
CA TYR A 229 12.35 26.42 4.13
C TYR A 229 11.29 27.50 4.32
N ASP A 230 11.14 28.38 3.32
CA ASP A 230 10.16 29.48 3.34
C ASP A 230 8.72 28.94 3.44
N ALA A 231 8.43 27.83 2.74
CA ALA A 231 7.13 27.17 2.79
C ALA A 231 6.79 26.64 4.18
N VAL A 232 7.75 25.98 4.86
CA VAL A 232 7.55 25.45 6.22
C VAL A 232 7.38 26.61 7.21
N GLN A 233 8.16 27.68 7.11
CA GLN A 233 7.97 28.88 7.95
C GLN A 233 6.64 29.55 7.71
N ALA A 234 6.22 29.71 6.44
CA ALA A 234 4.93 30.29 6.10
C ALA A 234 3.77 29.45 6.64
N ALA A 235 3.89 28.11 6.60
CA ALA A 235 2.90 27.20 7.15
C ALA A 235 2.78 27.32 8.68
N GLN A 236 3.90 27.42 9.39
CA GLN A 236 3.89 27.67 10.85
C GLN A 236 3.19 28.99 11.19
N ALA A 237 3.56 30.09 10.50
CA ALA A 237 3.00 31.41 10.74
C ALA A 237 1.49 31.45 10.46
N ARG A 238 1.01 30.72 9.45
CA ARG A 238 -0.40 30.63 9.04
C ARG A 238 -1.18 29.52 9.74
N LYS A 239 -0.54 28.76 10.61
CA LYS A 239 -1.14 27.60 11.33
C LYS A 239 -1.73 26.54 10.38
N ILE A 240 -1.07 26.31 9.27
CA ILE A 240 -1.42 25.25 8.30
C ILE A 240 -1.16 23.88 8.94
N ASP A 241 -2.04 22.92 8.67
CA ASP A 241 -1.94 21.57 9.25
C ASP A 241 -0.89 20.71 8.54
N VAL A 242 -0.78 20.81 7.20
CA VAL A 242 0.10 19.95 6.40
C VAL A 242 0.88 20.75 5.36
N VAL A 243 2.18 20.48 5.24
CA VAL A 243 3.03 20.93 4.13
C VAL A 243 3.38 19.74 3.25
N LEU A 244 3.07 19.82 1.95
CA LEU A 244 3.53 18.86 0.94
C LEU A 244 4.68 19.50 0.15
N ALA A 245 5.88 18.96 0.31
CA ALA A 245 7.08 19.46 -0.35
C ALA A 245 7.41 18.61 -1.59
N ASP A 246 7.25 19.20 -2.80
CA ASP A 246 7.72 18.61 -4.06
C ASP A 246 9.25 18.71 -4.14
N THR A 247 9.91 17.68 -4.65
CA THR A 247 11.35 17.69 -4.88
C THR A 247 11.70 17.31 -6.32
N ALA A 248 12.87 17.71 -6.78
CA ALA A 248 13.38 17.28 -8.06
C ALA A 248 13.44 15.74 -8.11
N GLY A 249 13.04 15.15 -9.24
CA GLY A 249 13.00 13.72 -9.42
C GLY A 249 14.05 13.26 -10.41
N ARG A 250 15.28 13.05 -9.96
CA ARG A 250 16.34 12.63 -10.85
C ARG A 250 16.73 11.18 -10.57
N LEU A 251 17.46 10.56 -11.50
CA LEU A 251 17.88 9.16 -11.38
C LEU A 251 18.79 8.96 -10.16
N THR A 252 18.55 7.88 -9.43
CA THR A 252 19.30 7.47 -8.23
C THR A 252 20.80 7.35 -8.43
N THR A 253 21.26 7.18 -9.70
CA THR A 253 22.67 7.04 -10.09
C THR A 253 23.44 8.37 -10.07
N GLN A 254 22.77 9.50 -9.94
CA GLN A 254 23.42 10.80 -9.88
C GLN A 254 23.61 11.24 -8.44
N ALA A 255 24.79 10.98 -7.89
CA ALA A 255 25.14 11.25 -6.48
C ALA A 255 24.83 12.70 -6.03
N HIS A 256 25.05 13.69 -6.90
CA HIS A 256 24.76 15.10 -6.60
C HIS A 256 23.30 15.38 -6.22
N LEU A 257 22.39 14.60 -6.75
CA LEU A 257 20.96 14.81 -6.55
C LEU A 257 20.46 14.18 -5.27
N MET A 258 21.02 13.03 -4.91
CA MET A 258 20.79 12.48 -3.58
C MET A 258 21.31 13.43 -2.50
N GLU A 259 22.46 14.09 -2.72
CA GLU A 259 22.95 15.11 -1.79
C GLU A 259 22.05 16.36 -1.76
N GLU A 260 21.47 16.77 -2.87
CA GLU A 260 20.49 17.86 -2.90
C GLU A 260 19.24 17.52 -2.06
N ILE A 261 18.70 16.32 -2.24
CA ILE A 261 17.50 15.88 -1.49
C ILE A 261 17.85 15.72 0.02
N LYS A 262 19.04 15.20 0.35
CA LYS A 262 19.53 15.17 1.72
C LYS A 262 19.71 16.58 2.31
N LYS A 263 20.18 17.56 1.50
CA LYS A 263 20.25 18.97 1.89
C LYS A 263 18.87 19.49 2.24
N ILE A 264 17.85 19.24 1.40
CA ILE A 264 16.47 19.63 1.66
C ILE A 264 16.00 19.07 3.00
N LYS A 265 16.17 17.76 3.23
CA LYS A 265 15.81 17.11 4.51
C LYS A 265 16.48 17.79 5.70
N ARG A 266 17.77 18.07 5.62
CA ARG A 266 18.52 18.76 6.68
C ARG A 266 18.02 20.21 6.92
N VAL A 267 17.60 20.91 5.85
CA VAL A 267 17.09 22.27 5.95
C VAL A 267 15.69 22.28 6.58
N ILE A 268 14.82 21.35 6.24
CA ILE A 268 13.52 21.17 6.89
C ILE A 268 13.72 20.97 8.42
N ALA A 269 14.65 20.11 8.81
CA ALA A 269 14.98 19.83 10.22
C ALA A 269 15.52 21.04 10.98
N LYS A 270 16.05 22.07 10.29
CA LYS A 270 16.45 23.33 10.94
C LYS A 270 15.25 24.18 11.35
N VAL A 271 14.12 24.07 10.66
CA VAL A 271 12.88 24.79 10.99
C VAL A 271 12.10 24.03 12.06
N ILE A 272 11.95 22.72 11.86
CA ILE A 272 11.25 21.82 12.78
C ILE A 272 12.17 20.61 13.00
N PRO A 273 12.75 20.40 14.19
CA PRO A 273 13.80 19.40 14.43
C PRO A 273 13.43 17.96 14.01
N ASP A 274 12.16 17.58 14.18
CA ASP A 274 11.68 16.22 13.88
C ASP A 274 11.14 16.07 12.43
N ALA A 275 11.16 17.16 11.65
CA ALA A 275 10.70 17.16 10.27
C ALA A 275 11.84 16.83 9.27
N PRO A 276 11.53 16.29 8.08
CA PRO A 276 10.19 15.90 7.63
C PRO A 276 9.65 14.71 8.42
N HIS A 277 8.37 14.78 8.79
CA HIS A 277 7.70 13.72 9.55
C HIS A 277 7.35 12.50 8.70
N GLU A 278 7.21 12.71 7.39
CA GLU A 278 7.05 11.67 6.37
C GLU A 278 7.96 11.94 5.18
N VAL A 279 8.62 10.90 4.70
CA VAL A 279 9.33 10.87 3.42
C VAL A 279 8.63 9.85 2.55
N LEU A 280 7.80 10.32 1.61
CA LEU A 280 7.01 9.47 0.72
C LEU A 280 7.72 9.31 -0.62
N LEU A 281 8.11 8.07 -0.93
CA LEU A 281 8.68 7.71 -2.22
C LEU A 281 7.58 7.37 -3.22
N VAL A 282 7.52 8.12 -4.31
CA VAL A 282 6.59 7.88 -5.40
C VAL A 282 7.24 6.98 -6.45
N LEU A 283 6.60 5.85 -6.73
CA LEU A 283 7.05 4.82 -7.65
C LEU A 283 6.05 4.63 -8.78
N ASP A 284 6.55 4.50 -9.99
CA ASP A 284 5.76 4.07 -11.14
C ASP A 284 5.70 2.54 -11.18
N ALA A 285 4.50 1.96 -11.05
CA ALA A 285 4.29 0.51 -11.05
C ALA A 285 4.78 -0.16 -12.35
N ASN A 286 4.79 0.57 -13.48
CA ASN A 286 5.31 0.04 -14.75
C ASN A 286 6.81 -0.24 -14.74
N THR A 287 7.56 0.29 -13.77
CA THR A 287 9.01 0.04 -13.67
C THR A 287 9.35 -1.38 -13.20
N GLY A 288 8.36 -2.12 -12.68
CA GLY A 288 8.53 -3.51 -12.24
C GLY A 288 9.66 -3.65 -11.23
N GLN A 289 10.52 -4.65 -11.40
CA GLN A 289 11.64 -4.95 -10.49
C GLN A 289 12.63 -3.79 -10.29
N ASN A 290 12.72 -2.83 -11.21
CA ASN A 290 13.53 -1.63 -11.02
C ASN A 290 13.05 -0.75 -9.87
N ALA A 291 11.77 -0.85 -9.49
CA ALA A 291 11.25 -0.15 -8.31
C ALA A 291 11.96 -0.57 -7.03
N LEU A 292 12.35 -1.84 -6.87
CA LEU A 292 13.12 -2.31 -5.70
C LEU A 292 14.45 -1.59 -5.54
N SER A 293 15.17 -1.38 -6.64
CA SER A 293 16.44 -0.65 -6.63
C SER A 293 16.23 0.81 -6.21
N GLN A 294 15.10 1.43 -6.64
CA GLN A 294 14.73 2.77 -6.21
C GLN A 294 14.39 2.79 -4.73
N VAL A 295 13.54 1.87 -4.24
CA VAL A 295 13.20 1.76 -2.82
C VAL A 295 14.46 1.70 -1.98
N LYS A 296 15.37 0.77 -2.29
CA LYS A 296 16.64 0.62 -1.57
C LYS A 296 17.46 1.89 -1.55
N ALA A 297 17.70 2.50 -2.72
CA ALA A 297 18.57 3.67 -2.83
C ALA A 297 17.99 4.91 -2.11
N PHE A 298 16.67 5.13 -2.21
CA PHE A 298 16.02 6.26 -1.53
C PHE A 298 15.92 6.02 -0.03
N ASP A 299 15.66 4.79 0.41
CA ASP A 299 15.58 4.44 1.82
C ASP A 299 16.93 4.60 2.51
N GLU A 300 18.02 4.06 1.94
CA GLU A 300 19.39 4.23 2.45
C GLU A 300 19.81 5.70 2.53
N ALA A 301 19.36 6.54 1.58
CA ALA A 301 19.73 7.94 1.55
C ALA A 301 18.91 8.82 2.48
N LEU A 302 17.63 8.51 2.68
CA LEU A 302 16.66 9.44 3.28
C LEU A 302 15.84 8.83 4.43
N GLY A 303 15.80 7.51 4.59
CA GLY A 303 14.88 6.85 5.50
C GLY A 303 13.43 7.07 5.03
N VAL A 304 13.02 6.31 4.03
CA VAL A 304 11.66 6.37 3.45
C VAL A 304 10.66 5.84 4.48
N THR A 305 9.60 6.61 4.75
CA THR A 305 8.57 6.25 5.74
C THR A 305 7.30 5.68 5.12
N GLY A 306 7.17 5.84 3.80
CA GLY A 306 6.02 5.33 3.07
C GLY A 306 6.19 5.41 1.56
N LEU A 307 5.39 4.62 0.85
CA LEU A 307 5.39 4.53 -0.61
C LEU A 307 4.07 5.02 -1.17
N ILE A 308 4.13 5.61 -2.36
CA ILE A 308 2.98 5.86 -3.23
C ILE A 308 3.24 5.13 -4.54
N LEU A 309 2.39 4.17 -4.90
CA LEU A 309 2.47 3.51 -6.19
C LEU A 309 1.48 4.15 -7.16
N THR A 310 1.97 4.55 -8.32
CA THR A 310 1.21 5.22 -9.38
C THR A 310 1.08 4.36 -10.62
N LYS A 311 0.15 4.72 -11.50
CA LYS A 311 -0.05 4.10 -12.82
C LYS A 311 -0.42 2.62 -12.78
N LEU A 312 -1.14 2.22 -11.73
CA LEU A 312 -1.66 0.85 -11.64
C LEU A 312 -2.73 0.55 -12.70
N ASP A 313 -3.35 1.60 -13.26
CA ASP A 313 -4.37 1.53 -14.32
C ASP A 313 -3.84 1.05 -15.68
N GLY A 314 -2.55 1.10 -15.92
CA GLY A 314 -1.92 0.73 -17.20
C GLY A 314 -0.94 -0.43 -17.11
N THR A 315 -0.82 -1.10 -15.95
CA THR A 315 0.27 -2.03 -15.72
C THR A 315 -0.14 -3.50 -15.71
N ALA A 316 0.66 -4.32 -16.40
CA ALA A 316 0.69 -5.77 -16.18
C ALA A 316 1.59 -6.18 -14.99
N LYS A 317 2.15 -5.20 -14.25
CA LYS A 317 3.25 -5.38 -13.29
C LYS A 317 2.83 -5.10 -11.84
N GLY A 318 1.55 -5.28 -11.51
CA GLY A 318 1.03 -5.07 -10.16
C GLY A 318 1.72 -5.92 -9.07
N GLY A 319 2.34 -7.03 -9.47
CA GLY A 319 3.08 -7.92 -8.56
C GLY A 319 4.27 -7.26 -7.86
N VAL A 320 4.76 -6.12 -8.34
CA VAL A 320 5.87 -5.40 -7.71
C VAL A 320 5.63 -5.06 -6.23
N ILE A 321 4.37 -4.87 -5.82
CA ILE A 321 4.01 -4.68 -4.41
C ILE A 321 4.42 -5.88 -3.56
N ALA A 322 4.22 -7.10 -4.06
CA ALA A 322 4.63 -8.32 -3.37
C ALA A 322 6.16 -8.45 -3.29
N ALA A 323 6.87 -8.03 -4.36
CA ALA A 323 8.33 -7.97 -4.34
C ALA A 323 8.84 -6.98 -3.28
N ILE A 324 8.24 -5.79 -3.16
CA ILE A 324 8.56 -4.78 -2.14
C ILE A 324 8.28 -5.34 -0.74
N ALA A 325 7.11 -5.96 -0.54
CA ALA A 325 6.72 -6.55 0.74
C ALA A 325 7.75 -7.58 1.24
N LYS A 326 8.32 -8.34 0.32
CA LYS A 326 9.31 -9.37 0.65
C LYS A 326 10.71 -8.80 0.92
N ALA A 327 11.15 -7.83 0.10
CA ALA A 327 12.52 -7.34 0.12
C ALA A 327 12.72 -6.12 1.06
N HIS A 328 11.78 -5.19 1.06
CA HIS A 328 11.83 -3.93 1.81
C HIS A 328 10.42 -3.55 2.29
N PRO A 329 9.93 -4.06 3.42
CA PRO A 329 8.55 -3.91 3.89
C PRO A 329 8.28 -2.47 4.39
N ILE A 330 8.37 -1.48 3.50
CA ILE A 330 8.01 -0.09 3.76
C ILE A 330 6.50 0.08 3.51
N PRO A 331 5.74 0.75 4.40
CA PRO A 331 4.31 0.94 4.22
C PRO A 331 3.93 1.57 2.88
N VAL A 332 2.99 0.99 2.16
CA VAL A 332 2.34 1.62 1.01
C VAL A 332 1.20 2.48 1.54
N ARG A 333 1.36 3.81 1.49
CA ARG A 333 0.36 4.75 1.99
C ARG A 333 -0.79 4.94 1.02
N PHE A 334 -0.47 5.04 -0.28
CA PHE A 334 -1.44 5.31 -1.32
C PHE A 334 -1.12 4.55 -2.61
N ILE A 335 -2.18 4.29 -3.38
CA ILE A 335 -2.10 3.78 -4.75
C ILE A 335 -2.88 4.67 -5.71
N GLY A 336 -2.33 4.87 -6.91
CA GLY A 336 -2.92 5.66 -7.99
C GLY A 336 -3.34 4.77 -9.16
N VAL A 337 -4.59 4.91 -9.57
CA VAL A 337 -5.24 4.07 -10.58
C VAL A 337 -5.78 4.88 -11.77
N GLY A 338 -5.26 6.09 -11.99
CA GLY A 338 -5.68 6.95 -13.09
C GLY A 338 -5.20 8.39 -12.93
N GLU A 339 -5.69 9.30 -13.78
CA GLU A 339 -5.29 10.70 -13.81
C GLU A 339 -6.28 11.66 -13.09
N GLY A 340 -7.47 11.19 -12.74
CA GLY A 340 -8.48 11.98 -12.04
C GLY A 340 -8.07 12.40 -10.64
N LEU A 341 -8.72 13.42 -10.09
CA LEU A 341 -8.46 13.96 -8.76
C LEU A 341 -8.64 12.92 -7.65
N ASP A 342 -9.62 12.03 -7.82
CA ASP A 342 -10.01 11.03 -6.83
C ASP A 342 -9.33 9.66 -7.05
N ASP A 343 -8.42 9.56 -8.05
CA ASP A 343 -7.74 8.32 -8.43
C ASP A 343 -6.50 7.99 -7.57
N LEU A 344 -6.29 8.71 -6.48
CA LEU A 344 -5.31 8.38 -5.44
C LEU A 344 -6.05 7.99 -4.16
N ARG A 345 -5.88 6.74 -3.74
CA ARG A 345 -6.57 6.21 -2.55
C ARG A 345 -5.58 5.56 -1.58
N PRO A 346 -5.91 5.50 -0.28
CA PRO A 346 -5.15 4.68 0.66
C PRO A 346 -5.03 3.25 0.18
N PHE A 347 -3.89 2.63 0.44
CA PHE A 347 -3.68 1.22 0.12
C PHE A 347 -4.44 0.34 1.10
N VAL A 348 -5.25 -0.56 0.57
CA VAL A 348 -5.98 -1.61 1.29
C VAL A 348 -5.56 -2.94 0.67
N ALA A 349 -4.96 -3.81 1.47
CA ALA A 349 -4.40 -5.08 0.96
C ALA A 349 -5.48 -6.01 0.41
N GLU A 350 -6.65 -6.01 1.04
CA GLU A 350 -7.81 -6.81 0.65
C GLU A 350 -8.31 -6.43 -0.74
N ASP A 351 -8.52 -5.13 -0.99
CA ASP A 351 -8.98 -4.61 -2.28
C ASP A 351 -7.97 -4.92 -3.38
N PHE A 352 -6.68 -4.76 -3.06
CA PHE A 352 -5.61 -5.04 -4.01
C PHE A 352 -5.55 -6.52 -4.37
N VAL A 353 -5.61 -7.43 -3.40
CA VAL A 353 -5.59 -8.89 -3.64
C VAL A 353 -6.85 -9.33 -4.37
N ALA A 354 -8.03 -8.79 -4.03
CA ALA A 354 -9.26 -9.07 -4.73
C ALA A 354 -9.17 -8.65 -6.21
N ALA A 355 -8.67 -7.45 -6.50
CA ALA A 355 -8.47 -6.97 -7.85
C ALA A 355 -7.43 -7.80 -8.63
N LEU A 356 -6.30 -8.15 -7.98
CA LEU A 356 -5.22 -8.95 -8.58
C LEU A 356 -5.66 -10.37 -8.94
N LEU A 357 -6.51 -10.98 -8.11
CA LEU A 357 -7.04 -12.33 -8.35
C LEU A 357 -8.35 -12.31 -9.15
N GLY A 358 -8.85 -11.14 -9.54
CA GLY A 358 -10.11 -11.02 -10.27
C GLY A 358 -11.32 -11.46 -9.48
N LEU A 359 -11.26 -11.37 -8.14
CA LEU A 359 -12.40 -11.64 -7.26
C LEU A 359 -13.40 -10.46 -7.36
N ASP A 360 -14.69 -10.77 -7.24
CA ASP A 360 -15.72 -9.73 -7.14
C ASP A 360 -15.84 -9.24 -5.70
N GLU A 361 -16.29 -7.98 -5.51
CA GLU A 361 -16.59 -7.41 -4.20
C GLU A 361 -17.69 -8.17 -3.44
#